data_5ee01b57d642d504c089594b9dc7ef30
#
_entry.id   5ee01b57d642d504c089594b9dc7ef30
#
_cell.length_a   1.000
_cell.length_b   1.000
_cell.length_c   1.000
_cell.angle_alpha   90.00
_cell.angle_beta   90.00
_cell.angle_gamma   90.00
#
_symmetry.space_group_name_H-M   'P 1'
#
loop_
_entity.id
_entity.type
_entity.pdbx_description
1 polymer ?
#
loop_
_entity_poly.entity_id
_entity_poly.type
_entity_poly.pdbx_seq_one_letter_code
_entity_poly.pdbx_strand_id
1 'polypeptide(L)'
;MIVTTKSGRNSERMAINVRLENSFTMPTRITPVANGVDYMTNYNEARVARGFSEYYSEDKIKNTRLGTDRYIYPDVNWYDLLFKDFSTSQNANINLRGGGKKVEYFLNFSAHNEFGMLRKTSHSNYFTGDNMQKYTFQSNVSAYATKTTRVSLKMTTQLMNKYGTSGVASDLFNYTMTVNPVDFPAVYPSRADLDHVPFGNAPSWDGSGTQTNPYALLNQGYCNRFWGNVLATVTIDQDLAAITEGLRISGLASFANYTYSSVWNKLTPHFYTLTNYWMTPEGDYEYDLSTIGTPGNNFLEGGRSNSGNRIMNFQAKIDYARKFGKHDVSAALIYMQKEKRLNVPSASQSDILPFREQGLAGRVTSGFDSRYMAEF
;
A
#
# COMPACT_ATOMS: atom_id res chain seq x y z
N MET A 1 -8.43 -20.19 -13.61
CA MET A 1 -7.02 -20.41 -13.22
C MET A 1 -7.03 -21.28 -11.96
N ILE A 2 -6.39 -22.47 -11.99
CA ILE A 2 -6.23 -23.32 -10.80
C ILE A 2 -4.82 -23.12 -10.28
N VAL A 3 -4.68 -22.71 -9.04
CA VAL A 3 -3.38 -22.51 -8.37
C VAL A 3 -3.19 -23.60 -7.33
N THR A 4 -2.11 -24.36 -7.45
CA THR A 4 -1.71 -25.36 -6.45
C THR A 4 -0.53 -24.81 -5.65
N THR A 5 -0.61 -24.91 -4.33
CA THR A 5 0.47 -24.51 -3.42
C THR A 5 1.50 -25.63 -3.24
N LYS A 6 2.75 -25.27 -2.96
CA LYS A 6 3.81 -26.24 -2.66
C LYS A 6 3.44 -27.10 -1.46
N SER A 7 3.79 -28.39 -1.50
CA SER A 7 3.62 -29.34 -0.40
C SER A 7 4.96 -30.03 -0.10
N GLY A 8 5.05 -30.68 1.04
CA GLY A 8 6.21 -31.50 1.43
C GLY A 8 6.25 -32.89 0.82
N ARG A 9 5.36 -33.19 -0.13
CA ARG A 9 5.19 -34.50 -0.73
C ARG A 9 6.47 -35.00 -1.39
N ASN A 10 6.83 -36.27 -1.15
CA ASN A 10 8.02 -36.94 -1.68
C ASN A 10 9.37 -36.37 -1.21
N SER A 11 9.44 -35.68 -0.08
CA SER A 11 10.68 -35.19 0.50
C SER A 11 10.99 -35.98 1.78
N GLU A 12 11.74 -37.08 1.67
CA GLU A 12 12.11 -37.92 2.80
C GLU A 12 13.06 -37.19 3.79
N ARG A 13 13.78 -36.16 3.31
CA ARG A 13 14.67 -35.33 4.13
C ARG A 13 14.11 -33.93 4.23
N MET A 14 14.31 -33.31 5.38
CA MET A 14 14.02 -31.88 5.56
C MET A 14 14.93 -31.06 4.66
N ALA A 15 14.34 -30.18 3.85
CA ALA A 15 15.05 -29.20 3.06
C ALA A 15 14.74 -27.80 3.59
N ILE A 16 15.79 -27.03 3.85
CA ILE A 16 15.73 -25.65 4.27
C ILE A 16 16.26 -24.80 3.13
N ASN A 17 15.52 -23.75 2.77
CA ASN A 17 15.97 -22.77 1.80
C ASN A 17 15.88 -21.38 2.44
N VAL A 18 16.98 -20.64 2.38
CA VAL A 18 17.08 -19.26 2.85
C VAL A 18 17.43 -18.39 1.67
N ARG A 19 16.68 -17.29 1.48
CA ARG A 19 16.92 -16.30 0.45
C ARG A 19 16.91 -14.91 1.08
N LEU A 20 17.97 -14.18 0.87
CA LEU A 20 18.13 -12.80 1.31
C LEU A 20 18.35 -11.95 0.04
N GLU A 21 17.59 -10.87 -0.08
CA GLU A 21 17.67 -9.97 -1.22
C GLU A 21 17.73 -8.53 -0.70
N ASN A 22 18.58 -7.75 -1.30
CA ASN A 22 18.60 -6.30 -1.14
C ASN A 22 18.46 -5.68 -2.53
N SER A 23 17.51 -4.77 -2.70
CA SER A 23 17.22 -4.13 -3.97
C SER A 23 17.39 -2.62 -3.83
N PHE A 24 17.93 -2.01 -4.88
CA PHE A 24 17.98 -0.57 -5.06
C PHE A 24 16.99 -0.18 -6.15
N THR A 25 16.12 0.76 -5.85
CA THR A 25 15.09 1.24 -6.77
C THR A 25 15.35 2.71 -7.07
N MET A 26 15.42 3.06 -8.34
CA MET A 26 15.55 4.42 -8.80
C MET A 26 14.57 4.69 -9.94
N PRO A 27 14.12 5.93 -10.15
CA PRO A 27 13.32 6.29 -11.31
C PRO A 27 14.09 6.00 -12.59
N THR A 28 13.45 5.35 -13.55
CA THR A 28 14.05 5.12 -14.87
C THR A 28 14.16 6.41 -15.69
N ARG A 29 13.31 7.38 -15.37
CA ARG A 29 13.29 8.72 -15.95
C ARG A 29 12.67 9.70 -14.98
N ILE A 30 13.31 10.83 -14.78
CA ILE A 30 12.74 12.02 -14.14
C ILE A 30 12.46 13.01 -15.25
N THR A 31 11.22 13.51 -15.32
CA THR A 31 10.87 14.55 -16.29
C THR A 31 11.57 15.83 -15.90
N PRO A 32 12.42 16.42 -16.76
CA PRO A 32 13.06 17.69 -16.46
C PRO A 32 11.99 18.78 -16.35
N VAL A 33 12.08 19.59 -15.31
CA VAL A 33 11.26 20.79 -15.14
C VAL A 33 12.12 22.02 -15.43
N ALA A 34 11.50 23.10 -15.89
CA ALA A 34 12.20 24.36 -16.11
C ALA A 34 12.71 24.91 -14.77
N ASN A 35 13.91 25.43 -14.73
CA ASN A 35 14.38 26.24 -13.60
C ASN A 35 13.61 27.55 -13.52
N GLY A 36 13.75 28.30 -12.43
CA GLY A 36 13.00 29.53 -12.21
C GLY A 36 13.23 30.59 -13.28
N VAL A 37 14.45 30.70 -13.79
CA VAL A 37 14.80 31.69 -14.85
C VAL A 37 14.08 31.34 -16.16
N ASP A 38 14.19 30.10 -16.60
CA ASP A 38 13.53 29.64 -17.83
C ASP A 38 12.01 29.72 -17.69
N TYR A 39 11.49 29.35 -16.51
CA TYR A 39 10.06 29.47 -16.22
C TYR A 39 9.57 30.91 -16.37
N MET A 40 10.22 31.89 -15.72
CA MET A 40 9.84 33.30 -15.77
C MET A 40 9.95 33.89 -17.19
N THR A 41 11.04 33.54 -17.90
CA THR A 41 11.27 34.00 -19.27
C THR A 41 10.17 33.49 -20.20
N ASN A 42 9.93 32.21 -20.21
CA ASN A 42 8.88 31.60 -21.05
C ASN A 42 7.48 32.11 -20.71
N TYR A 43 7.22 32.37 -19.42
CA TYR A 43 5.94 32.93 -18.97
C TYR A 43 5.74 34.34 -19.48
N ASN A 44 6.78 35.20 -19.39
CA ASN A 44 6.72 36.57 -19.92
C ASN A 44 6.53 36.55 -21.44
N GLU A 45 7.26 35.73 -22.18
CA GLU A 45 7.10 35.58 -23.62
C GLU A 45 5.66 35.18 -23.99
N ALA A 46 5.10 34.20 -23.28
CA ALA A 46 3.74 33.76 -23.51
C ALA A 46 2.69 34.82 -23.20
N ARG A 47 2.93 35.72 -22.24
CA ARG A 47 2.05 36.86 -21.94
C ARG A 47 2.12 37.93 -23.03
N VAL A 48 3.35 38.30 -23.40
CA VAL A 48 3.58 39.31 -24.45
C VAL A 48 2.94 38.85 -25.78
N ALA A 49 3.12 37.59 -26.15
CA ALA A 49 2.50 37.02 -27.34
C ALA A 49 0.95 37.08 -27.33
N ARG A 50 0.31 37.19 -26.15
CA ARG A 50 -1.13 37.38 -25.96
C ARG A 50 -1.55 38.84 -25.77
N GLY A 51 -0.61 39.80 -25.93
CA GLY A 51 -0.88 41.23 -25.78
C GLY A 51 -0.93 41.74 -24.34
N PHE A 52 -0.41 40.98 -23.39
CA PHE A 52 -0.28 41.40 -22.00
C PHE A 52 1.15 41.93 -21.72
N SER A 53 1.32 42.71 -20.67
CA SER A 53 2.65 43.10 -20.17
C SER A 53 3.35 41.90 -19.53
N GLU A 54 4.67 41.98 -19.46
CA GLU A 54 5.48 41.05 -18.66
C GLU A 54 4.99 41.03 -17.22
N TYR A 55 5.06 39.85 -16.62
CA TYR A 55 4.67 39.63 -15.22
C TYR A 55 5.86 39.67 -14.28
N TYR A 56 6.94 38.98 -14.65
CA TYR A 56 8.19 38.96 -13.89
C TYR A 56 9.11 40.06 -14.40
N SER A 57 9.59 40.87 -13.47
CA SER A 57 10.55 41.97 -13.79
C SER A 57 11.93 41.41 -14.17
N GLU A 58 12.66 42.13 -14.98
CA GLU A 58 14.06 41.81 -15.31
C GLU A 58 14.92 41.67 -14.07
N ASP A 59 14.72 42.50 -13.05
CA ASP A 59 15.44 42.45 -11.77
C ASP A 59 15.16 41.11 -11.04
N LYS A 60 13.93 40.65 -11.02
CA LYS A 60 13.61 39.34 -10.42
C LYS A 60 14.31 38.21 -11.18
N ILE A 61 14.25 38.22 -12.50
CA ILE A 61 14.91 37.19 -13.34
C ILE A 61 16.43 37.21 -13.13
N LYS A 62 17.03 38.42 -13.11
CA LYS A 62 18.47 38.59 -12.90
C LYS A 62 18.92 38.12 -11.52
N ASN A 63 18.21 38.50 -10.46
CA ASN A 63 18.58 38.14 -9.10
C ASN A 63 18.33 36.66 -8.80
N THR A 64 17.28 36.05 -9.36
CA THR A 64 17.07 34.57 -9.32
C THR A 64 18.24 33.87 -10.01
N ARG A 65 18.68 34.33 -11.19
CA ARG A 65 19.83 33.74 -11.92
C ARG A 65 21.12 33.84 -11.11
N LEU A 66 21.33 34.92 -10.39
CA LEU A 66 22.51 35.15 -9.55
C LEU A 66 22.44 34.40 -8.22
N GLY A 67 21.26 33.91 -7.83
CA GLY A 67 21.03 33.29 -6.53
C GLY A 67 21.28 34.27 -5.37
N THR A 68 20.94 35.56 -5.56
CA THR A 68 21.24 36.63 -4.62
C THR A 68 20.70 36.35 -3.23
N ASP A 69 19.44 35.90 -3.15
CA ASP A 69 18.80 35.45 -1.92
C ASP A 69 17.68 34.45 -2.26
N ARG A 70 17.70 33.30 -1.59
CA ARG A 70 16.74 32.22 -1.86
C ARG A 70 15.34 32.46 -1.31
N TYR A 71 15.14 33.43 -0.47
CA TYR A 71 13.85 33.76 0.13
C TYR A 71 13.13 34.87 -0.60
N ILE A 72 13.90 35.82 -1.15
CA ILE A 72 13.39 36.93 -1.96
C ILE A 72 13.24 36.49 -3.43
N TYR A 73 14.21 35.73 -3.94
CA TYR A 73 14.32 35.29 -5.32
C TYR A 73 14.38 33.74 -5.39
N PRO A 74 13.34 33.04 -4.93
CA PRO A 74 13.36 31.58 -4.88
C PRO A 74 13.48 30.99 -6.27
N ASP A 75 14.18 29.86 -6.33
CA ASP A 75 14.24 28.93 -7.47
C ASP A 75 14.20 27.51 -6.90
N VAL A 76 13.00 27.01 -6.67
CA VAL A 76 12.78 25.76 -5.93
C VAL A 76 12.60 24.60 -6.87
N ASN A 77 13.55 23.68 -6.88
CA ASN A 77 13.33 22.37 -7.48
C ASN A 77 12.53 21.49 -6.50
N TRP A 78 11.23 21.47 -6.68
CA TRP A 78 10.32 20.73 -5.80
C TRP A 78 10.58 19.22 -5.81
N TYR A 79 11.01 18.66 -6.95
CA TYR A 79 11.32 17.23 -7.03
C TYR A 79 12.54 16.88 -6.16
N ASP A 80 13.64 17.56 -6.33
CA ASP A 80 14.88 17.33 -5.57
C ASP A 80 14.69 17.57 -4.07
N LEU A 81 13.80 18.49 -3.71
CA LEU A 81 13.48 18.80 -2.32
C LEU A 81 12.69 17.67 -1.65
N LEU A 82 11.77 17.03 -2.38
CA LEU A 82 10.83 16.06 -1.83
C LEU A 82 11.24 14.61 -2.02
N PHE A 83 11.99 14.30 -3.09
CA PHE A 83 12.30 12.92 -3.46
C PHE A 83 13.79 12.62 -3.38
N LYS A 84 14.11 11.37 -3.08
CA LYS A 84 15.45 10.81 -3.10
C LYS A 84 15.79 10.31 -4.50
N ASP A 85 17.08 10.21 -4.81
CA ASP A 85 17.56 9.67 -6.07
C ASP A 85 17.33 8.16 -6.17
N PHE A 86 17.39 7.47 -5.03
CA PHE A 86 17.14 6.03 -4.93
C PHE A 86 16.52 5.66 -3.60
N SER A 87 15.92 4.50 -3.58
CA SER A 87 15.40 3.85 -2.38
C SER A 87 15.88 2.41 -2.30
N THR A 88 15.68 1.77 -1.14
CA THR A 88 16.11 0.40 -0.89
C THR A 88 14.95 -0.46 -0.42
N SER A 89 15.00 -1.74 -0.75
CA SER A 89 14.13 -2.74 -0.14
C SER A 89 14.93 -3.98 0.23
N GLN A 90 14.53 -4.61 1.33
CA GLN A 90 15.11 -5.85 1.84
C GLN A 90 14.03 -6.92 1.86
N ASN A 91 14.39 -8.11 1.40
CA ASN A 91 13.51 -9.27 1.45
C ASN A 91 14.27 -10.46 2.03
N ALA A 92 13.73 -11.03 3.11
CA ALA A 92 14.20 -12.26 3.70
C ALA A 92 13.11 -13.33 3.57
N ASN A 93 13.48 -14.49 3.06
CA ASN A 93 12.56 -15.62 2.93
C ASN A 93 13.23 -16.89 3.44
N ILE A 94 12.52 -17.60 4.31
CA ILE A 94 12.94 -18.89 4.82
C ILE A 94 11.81 -19.88 4.55
N ASN A 95 12.11 -20.98 3.88
CA ASN A 95 11.15 -22.05 3.72
C ASN A 95 11.72 -23.40 4.13
N LEU A 96 10.87 -24.19 4.76
CA LEU A 96 11.14 -25.53 5.21
C LEU A 96 10.14 -26.48 4.56
N ARG A 97 10.64 -27.56 4.02
CA ARG A 97 9.78 -28.63 3.49
C ARG A 97 10.33 -29.97 3.91
N GLY A 98 9.44 -30.86 4.19
CA GLY A 98 9.79 -32.24 4.53
C GLY A 98 8.55 -33.10 4.64
N GLY A 99 8.76 -34.36 4.77
CA GLY A 99 7.67 -35.29 4.94
C GLY A 99 8.14 -36.72 4.98
N GLY A 100 7.25 -37.55 5.47
CA GLY A 100 7.43 -38.99 5.53
C GLY A 100 6.08 -39.68 5.29
N LYS A 101 5.99 -40.93 5.61
CA LYS A 101 4.77 -41.73 5.39
C LYS A 101 3.53 -41.24 6.15
N LYS A 102 3.74 -40.51 7.26
CA LYS A 102 2.62 -40.07 8.14
C LYS A 102 2.35 -38.58 8.11
N VAL A 103 3.36 -37.74 7.86
CA VAL A 103 3.25 -36.30 7.92
C VAL A 103 4.03 -35.69 6.77
N GLU A 104 3.42 -34.69 6.12
CA GLU A 104 4.03 -33.85 5.08
C GLU A 104 3.86 -32.41 5.50
N TYR A 105 4.91 -31.58 5.34
CA TYR A 105 4.83 -30.17 5.69
C TYR A 105 5.60 -29.29 4.72
N PHE A 106 5.07 -28.09 4.53
CA PHE A 106 5.73 -26.95 3.93
C PHE A 106 5.45 -25.73 4.78
N LEU A 107 6.49 -25.09 5.29
CA LEU A 107 6.40 -23.85 6.06
C LEU A 107 7.22 -22.80 5.33
N ASN A 108 6.66 -21.58 5.21
CA ASN A 108 7.35 -20.46 4.62
C ASN A 108 7.13 -19.21 5.47
N PHE A 109 8.20 -18.51 5.76
CA PHE A 109 8.18 -17.19 6.38
C PHE A 109 8.93 -16.21 5.48
N SER A 110 8.31 -15.06 5.25
CA SER A 110 8.91 -13.96 4.49
C SER A 110 8.73 -12.65 5.23
N ALA A 111 9.80 -11.89 5.30
CA ALA A 111 9.83 -10.51 5.81
C ALA A 111 10.31 -9.60 4.69
N HIS A 112 9.53 -8.58 4.37
CA HIS A 112 9.84 -7.57 3.37
C HIS A 112 9.78 -6.20 4.01
N ASN A 113 10.83 -5.41 3.83
CA ASN A 113 10.92 -4.03 4.27
C ASN A 113 11.26 -3.14 3.06
N GLU A 114 10.46 -2.13 2.80
CA GLU A 114 10.62 -1.22 1.66
C GLU A 114 10.59 0.22 2.15
N PHE A 115 11.61 0.98 1.78
CA PHE A 115 11.65 2.41 2.00
C PHE A 115 11.15 3.14 0.75
N GLY A 116 10.29 4.13 0.94
CA GLY A 116 9.79 4.96 -0.15
C GLY A 116 10.79 6.01 -0.61
N MET A 117 10.44 6.68 -1.69
CA MET A 117 11.26 7.71 -2.34
C MET A 117 11.22 9.07 -1.64
N LEU A 118 10.24 9.34 -0.76
CA LEU A 118 10.12 10.63 -0.07
C LEU A 118 11.31 10.87 0.87
N ARG A 119 11.83 12.10 0.85
CA ARG A 119 12.89 12.52 1.77
C ARG A 119 12.33 12.68 3.18
N LYS A 120 13.16 12.35 4.16
CA LYS A 120 12.91 12.72 5.55
C LYS A 120 13.27 14.19 5.74
N THR A 121 12.41 14.95 6.39
CA THR A 121 12.65 16.37 6.66
C THR A 121 13.16 16.59 8.08
N SER A 122 13.82 17.73 8.32
CA SER A 122 14.27 18.14 9.64
C SER A 122 13.25 18.99 10.41
N HIS A 123 12.16 19.39 9.75
CA HIS A 123 11.16 20.31 10.31
C HIS A 123 10.01 19.59 11.04
N SER A 124 10.06 18.28 11.17
CA SER A 124 9.07 17.50 11.91
C SER A 124 9.73 16.52 12.87
N ASN A 125 9.10 16.33 14.04
CA ASN A 125 9.54 15.38 15.06
C ASN A 125 9.08 13.94 14.78
N TYR A 126 8.37 13.73 13.68
CA TYR A 126 7.83 12.44 13.25
C TYR A 126 8.38 12.04 11.88
N PHE A 127 8.18 10.78 11.54
CA PHE A 127 8.65 10.24 10.27
C PHE A 127 7.78 10.72 9.11
N THR A 128 8.35 11.50 8.19
CA THR A 128 7.69 12.05 7.00
C THR A 128 7.94 11.24 5.73
N GLY A 129 8.89 10.31 5.77
CA GLY A 129 9.15 9.40 4.66
C GLY A 129 8.01 8.40 4.44
N ASP A 130 8.27 7.40 3.61
CA ASP A 130 7.34 6.29 3.35
C ASP A 130 8.08 4.98 3.61
N ASN A 131 7.52 4.11 4.46
CA ASN A 131 8.10 2.82 4.79
C ASN A 131 7.00 1.77 4.86
N MET A 132 7.22 0.62 4.23
CA MET A 132 6.33 -0.52 4.25
C MET A 132 7.05 -1.75 4.79
N GLN A 133 6.46 -2.38 5.80
CA GLN A 133 6.88 -3.65 6.37
C GLN A 133 5.81 -4.69 6.14
N LYS A 134 6.17 -5.81 5.52
CA LYS A 134 5.26 -6.89 5.20
C LYS A 134 5.81 -8.21 5.67
N TYR A 135 5.03 -8.92 6.47
CA TYR A 135 5.32 -10.26 6.95
C TYR A 135 4.33 -11.25 6.37
N THR A 136 4.84 -12.34 5.82
CA THR A 136 4.00 -13.41 5.29
C THR A 136 4.40 -14.73 5.92
N PHE A 137 3.42 -15.43 6.47
CA PHE A 137 3.58 -16.79 6.96
C PHE A 137 2.66 -17.72 6.16
N GLN A 138 3.20 -18.84 5.68
CA GLN A 138 2.44 -19.88 5.01
C GLN A 138 2.77 -21.24 5.63
N SER A 139 1.74 -22.02 5.86
CA SER A 139 1.86 -23.36 6.39
C SER A 139 0.94 -24.31 5.62
N ASN A 140 1.48 -25.38 5.07
CA ASN A 140 0.74 -26.49 4.50
C ASN A 140 1.22 -27.75 5.22
N VAL A 141 0.41 -28.28 6.11
CA VAL A 141 0.69 -29.52 6.86
C VAL A 141 -0.40 -30.51 6.56
N SER A 142 -0.02 -31.75 6.24
CA SER A 142 -0.94 -32.85 6.07
C SER A 142 -0.46 -34.03 6.90
N ALA A 143 -1.37 -34.68 7.59
CA ALA A 143 -1.08 -35.85 8.41
C ALA A 143 -2.07 -36.97 8.10
N TYR A 144 -1.59 -38.21 8.04
CA TYR A 144 -2.41 -39.39 7.98
C TYR A 144 -2.72 -39.88 9.41
N ALA A 145 -3.90 -39.51 9.92
CA ALA A 145 -4.37 -39.97 11.25
C ALA A 145 -4.57 -41.48 11.29
N THR A 146 -5.03 -42.06 10.18
CA THR A 146 -5.11 -43.52 9.94
C THR A 146 -4.57 -43.80 8.54
N LYS A 147 -4.58 -45.06 8.10
CA LYS A 147 -4.23 -45.42 6.71
C LYS A 147 -5.21 -44.86 5.68
N THR A 148 -6.42 -44.53 6.12
CA THR A 148 -7.54 -44.08 5.27
C THR A 148 -8.00 -42.66 5.55
N THR A 149 -7.53 -42.04 6.66
CA THR A 149 -7.91 -40.67 7.06
C THR A 149 -6.72 -39.71 6.92
N ARG A 150 -6.88 -38.68 6.11
CA ARG A 150 -5.92 -37.60 5.95
C ARG A 150 -6.52 -36.29 6.48
N VAL A 151 -5.78 -35.59 7.33
CA VAL A 151 -6.12 -34.25 7.82
C VAL A 151 -5.09 -33.28 7.26
N SER A 152 -5.54 -32.18 6.69
CA SER A 152 -4.68 -31.15 6.12
C SER A 152 -5.04 -29.80 6.69
N LEU A 153 -4.03 -29.02 7.12
CA LEU A 153 -4.13 -27.63 7.50
C LEU A 153 -3.34 -26.79 6.50
N LYS A 154 -4.02 -25.84 5.87
CA LYS A 154 -3.39 -24.81 5.05
C LYS A 154 -3.66 -23.46 5.69
N MET A 155 -2.62 -22.70 5.95
CA MET A 155 -2.73 -21.37 6.53
C MET A 155 -1.84 -20.39 5.76
N THR A 156 -2.38 -19.21 5.50
CA THR A 156 -1.63 -18.08 4.97
C THR A 156 -1.99 -16.85 5.80
N THR A 157 -0.99 -16.23 6.39
CA THR A 157 -1.13 -14.99 7.14
C THR A 157 -0.24 -13.93 6.50
N GLN A 158 -0.80 -12.75 6.27
CA GLN A 158 -0.05 -11.61 5.77
C GLN A 158 -0.37 -10.39 6.65
N LEU A 159 0.66 -9.80 7.21
CA LEU A 159 0.60 -8.58 8.01
C LEU A 159 1.41 -7.52 7.30
N MET A 160 0.85 -6.33 7.13
CA MET A 160 1.54 -5.22 6.47
C MET A 160 1.31 -3.95 7.28
N ASN A 161 2.41 -3.29 7.62
CA ASN A 161 2.42 -1.95 8.19
C ASN A 161 2.97 -0.97 7.16
N LYS A 162 2.31 0.17 7.00
CA LYS A 162 2.83 1.27 6.22
C LYS A 162 2.84 2.54 7.07
N TYR A 163 4.03 3.11 7.20
CA TYR A 163 4.28 4.36 7.93
C TYR A 163 4.67 5.42 6.92
N GLY A 164 4.13 6.62 7.05
CA GLY A 164 4.50 7.68 6.14
C GLY A 164 3.80 9.01 6.47
N THR A 165 4.01 9.99 5.61
CA THR A 165 3.30 11.26 5.70
C THR A 165 1.78 11.07 5.66
N SER A 166 1.05 11.99 6.28
CA SER A 166 -0.42 12.04 6.21
C SER A 166 -0.93 12.36 4.79
N GLY A 167 -0.10 12.95 3.94
CA GLY A 167 -0.38 13.16 2.51
C GLY A 167 -0.25 11.88 1.67
N VAL A 168 -0.67 11.96 0.43
CA VAL A 168 -0.54 10.87 -0.55
C VAL A 168 0.71 11.14 -1.42
N ALA A 169 1.63 10.17 -1.49
CA ALA A 169 2.89 10.34 -2.21
C ALA A 169 2.70 10.67 -3.72
N SER A 170 1.64 10.13 -4.36
CA SER A 170 1.29 10.46 -5.74
C SER A 170 0.91 11.94 -5.92
N ASP A 171 0.21 12.51 -4.94
CA ASP A 171 -0.20 13.92 -4.99
C ASP A 171 1.02 14.82 -4.81
N LEU A 172 1.92 14.45 -3.88
CA LEU A 172 3.19 15.16 -3.73
C LEU A 172 4.01 15.14 -5.02
N PHE A 173 4.06 14.00 -5.72
CA PHE A 173 4.73 13.91 -7.03
C PHE A 173 4.07 14.82 -8.07
N ASN A 174 2.74 14.82 -8.16
CA ASN A 174 2.02 15.68 -9.09
C ASN A 174 2.30 17.18 -8.81
N TYR A 175 2.37 17.57 -7.55
CA TYR A 175 2.71 18.95 -7.18
C TYR A 175 4.12 19.37 -7.59
N THR A 176 5.09 18.46 -7.65
CA THR A 176 6.43 18.81 -8.15
C THR A 176 6.44 19.25 -9.60
N MET A 177 5.42 18.85 -10.38
CA MET A 177 5.28 19.17 -11.79
C MET A 177 4.40 20.41 -12.05
N THR A 178 3.63 20.84 -11.06
CA THR A 178 2.60 21.87 -11.26
C THR A 178 2.81 23.12 -10.42
N VAL A 179 3.56 23.04 -9.32
CA VAL A 179 3.79 24.16 -8.42
C VAL A 179 4.86 25.10 -8.99
N ASN A 180 4.59 26.38 -8.91
CA ASN A 180 5.49 27.44 -9.37
C ASN A 180 6.83 27.41 -8.61
N PRO A 181 7.98 27.45 -9.29
CA PRO A 181 9.28 27.39 -8.65
C PRO A 181 9.76 28.73 -8.05
N VAL A 182 9.13 29.87 -8.40
CA VAL A 182 9.67 31.22 -8.13
C VAL A 182 8.77 32.15 -7.30
N ASP A 183 7.57 31.67 -6.91
CA ASP A 183 6.63 32.53 -6.20
C ASP A 183 6.86 32.55 -4.69
N PHE A 184 7.40 31.46 -4.12
CA PHE A 184 7.69 31.35 -2.70
C PHE A 184 8.74 30.27 -2.43
N PRO A 185 9.55 30.40 -1.36
CA PRO A 185 10.45 29.34 -0.90
C PRO A 185 9.65 28.25 -0.19
N ALA A 186 10.23 27.07 -0.03
CA ALA A 186 9.58 25.98 0.74
C ALA A 186 9.32 26.39 2.20
N VAL A 187 10.28 27.05 2.82
CA VAL A 187 10.24 27.53 4.21
C VAL A 187 11.03 28.84 4.28
N TYR A 188 10.53 29.82 5.00
CA TYR A 188 11.28 31.02 5.37
C TYR A 188 12.22 30.74 6.55
N PRO A 189 13.18 31.65 6.84
CA PRO A 189 14.05 31.49 8.00
C PRO A 189 13.24 31.40 9.30
N SER A 190 13.66 30.51 10.20
CA SER A 190 13.11 30.47 11.55
C SER A 190 13.38 31.76 12.28
N ARG A 191 12.36 32.28 12.97
CA ARG A 191 12.44 33.49 13.78
C ARG A 191 12.21 33.14 15.25
N ALA A 192 12.84 33.86 16.15
CA ALA A 192 12.75 33.61 17.58
C ALA A 192 11.35 33.88 18.16
N ASP A 193 10.55 34.68 17.47
CA ASP A 193 9.15 34.97 17.82
C ASP A 193 8.14 33.98 17.30
N LEU A 194 8.57 32.97 16.51
CA LEU A 194 7.70 31.92 15.96
C LEU A 194 8.00 30.58 16.62
N ASP A 195 6.96 29.93 17.12
CA ASP A 195 7.00 28.58 17.72
C ASP A 195 6.69 27.47 16.70
N HIS A 196 6.62 27.81 15.42
CA HIS A 196 6.26 26.92 14.31
C HIS A 196 7.12 27.19 13.07
N VAL A 197 7.02 26.29 12.11
CA VAL A 197 7.73 26.41 10.82
C VAL A 197 7.00 27.38 9.91
N PRO A 198 7.65 28.47 9.45
CA PRO A 198 7.05 29.44 8.53
C PRO A 198 7.13 28.93 7.08
N PHE A 199 6.15 28.14 6.64
CA PHE A 199 6.09 27.65 5.28
C PHE A 199 5.77 28.78 4.30
N GLY A 200 6.51 28.86 3.20
CA GLY A 200 6.28 29.84 2.15
C GLY A 200 4.98 29.55 1.38
N ASN A 201 4.27 30.62 1.00
CA ASN A 201 3.12 30.52 0.10
C ASN A 201 2.88 31.84 -0.61
N ALA A 202 2.04 31.83 -1.65
CA ALA A 202 1.62 32.99 -2.41
C ALA A 202 0.12 32.89 -2.74
N PRO A 203 -0.53 34.02 -3.08
CA PRO A 203 -1.89 34.00 -3.58
C PRO A 203 -2.03 33.10 -4.81
N SER A 204 -3.15 32.43 -4.92
CA SER A 204 -3.50 31.67 -6.13
C SER A 204 -3.70 32.62 -7.31
N TRP A 205 -3.31 32.19 -8.50
CA TRP A 205 -3.40 32.96 -9.75
C TRP A 205 -4.83 33.36 -10.13
N ASP A 206 -5.79 32.55 -9.75
CA ASP A 206 -7.23 32.77 -10.01
C ASP A 206 -7.94 33.52 -8.87
N GLY A 207 -7.20 33.93 -7.85
CA GLY A 207 -7.75 34.61 -6.68
C GLY A 207 -8.57 33.72 -5.75
N SER A 208 -8.60 32.40 -5.96
CA SER A 208 -9.41 31.46 -5.17
C SER A 208 -8.81 31.11 -3.80
N GLY A 209 -7.66 31.69 -3.44
CA GLY A 209 -7.00 31.40 -2.16
C GLY A 209 -5.48 31.45 -2.27
N THR A 210 -4.82 30.41 -1.78
CA THR A 210 -3.35 30.26 -1.79
C THR A 210 -2.91 29.13 -2.70
N GLN A 211 -1.66 29.20 -3.17
CA GLN A 211 -1.03 28.11 -3.90
C GLN A 211 -0.77 26.91 -2.97
N THR A 212 -0.37 25.78 -3.54
CA THR A 212 -0.01 24.59 -2.77
C THR A 212 1.50 24.59 -2.51
N ASN A 213 1.91 24.47 -1.23
CA ASN A 213 3.29 24.20 -0.88
C ASN A 213 3.46 22.69 -0.61
N PRO A 214 4.09 21.92 -1.51
CA PRO A 214 4.20 20.48 -1.35
C PRO A 214 5.15 20.08 -0.21
N TYR A 215 6.09 20.92 0.17
CA TYR A 215 6.95 20.69 1.32
C TYR A 215 6.19 20.82 2.65
N ALA A 216 5.27 21.78 2.74
CA ALA A 216 4.36 21.87 3.88
C ALA A 216 3.44 20.63 3.98
N LEU A 217 2.92 20.15 2.84
CA LEU A 217 2.12 18.92 2.81
C LEU A 217 2.91 17.69 3.27
N LEU A 218 4.20 17.59 2.95
CA LEU A 218 5.06 16.52 3.43
C LEU A 218 5.21 16.57 4.96
N ASN A 219 5.23 17.79 5.53
CA ASN A 219 5.46 18.05 6.96
C ASN A 219 4.17 18.20 7.78
N GLN A 220 2.99 18.09 7.21
CA GLN A 220 1.74 18.36 7.93
C GLN A 220 1.31 17.25 8.90
N GLY A 221 2.00 16.09 8.92
CA GLY A 221 1.66 14.99 9.81
C GLY A 221 2.05 13.62 9.28
N TYR A 222 1.59 12.59 9.98
CA TYR A 222 1.92 11.21 9.66
C TYR A 222 0.68 10.31 9.66
N CYS A 223 0.81 9.16 9.01
CA CYS A 223 -0.23 8.15 8.94
C CYS A 223 0.37 6.75 9.10
N ASN A 224 -0.21 5.98 10.01
CA ASN A 224 0.09 4.57 10.19
C ASN A 224 -1.08 3.74 9.67
N ARG A 225 -0.79 2.84 8.72
CA ARG A 225 -1.78 1.94 8.14
C ARG A 225 -1.37 0.50 8.40
N PHE A 226 -2.32 -0.29 8.84
CA PHE A 226 -2.14 -1.71 9.08
C PHE A 226 -3.13 -2.51 8.24
N TRP A 227 -2.64 -3.55 7.60
CA TRP A 227 -3.45 -4.57 6.93
C TRP A 227 -3.11 -5.93 7.50
N GLY A 228 -4.14 -6.64 7.92
CA GLY A 228 -4.04 -8.04 8.32
C GLY A 228 -4.92 -8.91 7.44
N ASN A 229 -4.34 -9.98 6.91
CA ASN A 229 -5.07 -10.97 6.12
C ASN A 229 -4.70 -12.36 6.62
N VAL A 230 -5.69 -13.11 7.08
CA VAL A 230 -5.52 -14.49 7.57
C VAL A 230 -6.48 -15.38 6.80
N LEU A 231 -5.95 -16.44 6.22
CA LEU A 231 -6.71 -17.50 5.60
C LEU A 231 -6.25 -18.84 6.19
N ALA A 232 -7.16 -19.56 6.81
CA ALA A 232 -6.90 -20.93 7.32
C ALA A 232 -7.96 -21.88 6.75
N THR A 233 -7.52 -23.05 6.29
CA THR A 233 -8.38 -24.10 5.78
C THR A 233 -7.96 -25.43 6.39
N VAL A 234 -8.90 -26.11 7.03
CA VAL A 234 -8.75 -27.49 7.48
C VAL A 234 -9.54 -28.37 6.54
N THR A 235 -8.93 -29.43 6.06
CA THR A 235 -9.59 -30.46 5.24
C THR A 235 -9.39 -31.80 5.89
N ILE A 236 -10.44 -32.61 5.93
CA ILE A 236 -10.43 -33.99 6.37
C ILE A 236 -10.91 -34.84 5.19
N ASP A 237 -10.06 -35.75 4.72
CA ASP A 237 -10.36 -36.68 3.65
C ASP A 237 -10.40 -38.12 4.22
N GLN A 238 -11.48 -38.82 4.02
CA GLN A 238 -11.66 -40.19 4.46
C GLN A 238 -11.92 -41.09 3.25
N ASP A 239 -11.03 -42.05 3.04
CA ASP A 239 -11.24 -43.15 2.08
C ASP A 239 -12.14 -44.20 2.71
N LEU A 240 -13.23 -44.53 2.03
CA LEU A 240 -14.24 -45.52 2.44
C LEU A 240 -14.23 -46.77 1.54
N ALA A 241 -13.10 -47.10 0.93
CA ALA A 241 -12.96 -48.30 0.09
C ALA A 241 -13.32 -49.61 0.82
N ALA A 242 -13.27 -49.64 2.15
CA ALA A 242 -13.73 -50.75 2.98
C ALA A 242 -15.26 -50.99 2.89
N ILE A 243 -16.04 -49.90 2.57
CA ILE A 243 -17.50 -50.00 2.36
C ILE A 243 -17.78 -50.32 0.89
N THR A 244 -17.22 -49.52 0.01
CA THR A 244 -17.25 -49.73 -1.44
C THR A 244 -16.06 -49.06 -2.10
N GLU A 245 -15.44 -49.76 -3.03
CA GLU A 245 -14.30 -49.27 -3.79
C GLU A 245 -14.65 -47.96 -4.53
N GLY A 246 -13.79 -46.95 -4.38
CA GLY A 246 -13.96 -45.64 -5.03
C GLY A 246 -14.81 -44.65 -4.27
N LEU A 247 -15.34 -44.99 -3.09
CA LEU A 247 -16.07 -44.03 -2.22
C LEU A 247 -15.14 -43.24 -1.34
N ARG A 248 -15.35 -41.94 -1.28
CA ARG A 248 -14.61 -40.98 -0.42
C ARG A 248 -15.57 -39.95 0.16
N ILE A 249 -15.28 -39.49 1.36
CA ILE A 249 -15.94 -38.34 2.00
C ILE A 249 -14.87 -37.33 2.34
N SER A 250 -15.14 -36.07 2.05
CA SER A 250 -14.26 -34.94 2.41
C SER A 250 -15.05 -33.87 3.15
N GLY A 251 -14.46 -33.32 4.21
CA GLY A 251 -14.94 -32.18 4.92
C GLY A 251 -13.94 -31.04 4.83
N LEU A 252 -14.41 -29.82 4.60
CA LEU A 252 -13.58 -28.59 4.56
C LEU A 252 -14.21 -27.54 5.45
N ALA A 253 -13.38 -26.93 6.31
CA ALA A 253 -13.71 -25.72 7.03
C ALA A 253 -12.65 -24.66 6.71
N SER A 254 -13.07 -23.48 6.26
CA SER A 254 -12.16 -22.38 6.04
C SER A 254 -12.61 -21.14 6.79
N PHE A 255 -11.62 -20.39 7.27
CA PHE A 255 -11.74 -19.11 7.93
C PHE A 255 -10.89 -18.11 7.21
N ALA A 256 -11.49 -16.98 6.80
CA ALA A 256 -10.76 -15.84 6.26
C ALA A 256 -11.10 -14.60 7.08
N ASN A 257 -10.09 -13.84 7.44
CA ASN A 257 -10.23 -12.55 8.11
C ASN A 257 -9.38 -11.51 7.40
N TYR A 258 -10.00 -10.40 7.04
CA TYR A 258 -9.34 -9.20 6.55
C TYR A 258 -9.58 -8.08 7.56
N THR A 259 -8.50 -7.39 7.92
CA THR A 259 -8.52 -6.24 8.82
C THR A 259 -7.72 -5.11 8.20
N TYR A 260 -8.29 -3.93 8.21
CA TYR A 260 -7.62 -2.68 7.88
C TYR A 260 -7.79 -1.69 9.02
N SER A 261 -6.72 -1.00 9.37
CA SER A 261 -6.72 0.11 10.33
C SER A 261 -5.82 1.21 9.82
N SER A 262 -6.29 2.44 9.88
CA SER A 262 -5.50 3.63 9.57
C SER A 262 -5.65 4.61 10.72
N VAL A 263 -4.53 5.07 11.24
CA VAL A 263 -4.46 6.14 12.26
C VAL A 263 -3.63 7.26 11.66
N TRP A 264 -4.21 8.44 11.56
CA TRP A 264 -3.54 9.61 11.05
C TRP A 264 -3.54 10.73 12.08
N ASN A 265 -2.47 11.53 12.04
CA ASN A 265 -2.29 12.72 12.85
C ASN A 265 -1.80 13.82 11.91
N LYS A 266 -2.51 14.96 11.89
CA LYS A 266 -2.31 16.01 10.92
C LYS A 266 -2.48 17.37 11.58
N LEU A 267 -1.60 18.31 11.28
CA LEU A 267 -1.72 19.72 11.62
C LEU A 267 -2.09 20.53 10.38
N THR A 268 -2.58 21.74 10.59
CA THR A 268 -2.72 22.75 9.53
C THR A 268 -1.45 23.61 9.54
N PRO A 269 -0.65 23.62 8.45
CA PRO A 269 0.59 24.40 8.39
C PRO A 269 0.33 25.89 8.46
N HIS A 270 1.28 26.63 9.05
CA HIS A 270 1.28 28.09 9.02
C HIS A 270 1.97 28.57 7.74
N PHE A 271 1.25 29.34 6.94
CA PHE A 271 1.76 29.87 5.67
C PHE A 271 2.07 31.37 5.76
N TYR A 272 3.18 31.74 5.13
CA TYR A 272 3.68 33.11 5.10
C TYR A 272 4.00 33.53 3.68
N THR A 273 3.81 34.82 3.43
CA THR A 273 4.26 35.49 2.21
C THR A 273 5.19 36.66 2.58
N LEU A 274 6.17 36.89 1.71
CA LEU A 274 7.10 38.01 1.85
C LEU A 274 6.37 39.32 1.51
N THR A 275 6.37 40.29 2.42
CA THR A 275 5.74 41.60 2.22
C THR A 275 6.75 42.70 2.02
N ASN A 276 7.91 42.60 2.65
CA ASN A 276 8.99 43.58 2.52
C ASN A 276 10.35 42.93 2.84
N TYR A 277 11.42 43.55 2.39
CA TYR A 277 12.77 43.15 2.73
C TYR A 277 13.72 44.35 2.62
N TRP A 278 14.81 44.28 3.36
CA TRP A 278 15.89 45.30 3.31
C TRP A 278 17.24 44.65 3.59
N MET A 279 18.29 45.35 3.18
CA MET A 279 19.65 44.91 3.46
C MET A 279 20.14 45.61 4.74
N THR A 280 20.70 44.81 5.65
CA THR A 280 21.33 45.33 6.86
C THR A 280 22.68 46.00 6.55
N PRO A 281 23.23 46.83 7.45
CA PRO A 281 24.58 47.42 7.27
C PRO A 281 25.68 46.34 7.11
N GLU A 282 25.47 45.15 7.63
CA GLU A 282 26.37 43.99 7.56
C GLU A 282 26.29 43.29 6.21
N GLY A 283 25.29 43.57 5.38
CA GLY A 283 25.09 43.00 4.06
C GLY A 283 24.16 41.80 4.01
N ASP A 284 23.50 41.47 5.12
CA ASP A 284 22.49 40.42 5.19
C ASP A 284 21.09 40.96 4.86
N TYR A 285 20.19 40.10 4.42
CA TYR A 285 18.79 40.44 4.19
C TYR A 285 17.93 40.14 5.42
N GLU A 286 17.10 41.13 5.77
CA GLU A 286 15.98 40.95 6.71
C GLU A 286 14.64 40.98 5.97
N TYR A 287 13.63 40.32 6.54
CA TYR A 287 12.37 40.05 5.89
C TYR A 287 11.19 40.39 6.78
N ASP A 288 10.18 41.04 6.22
CA ASP A 288 8.85 41.14 6.79
C ASP A 288 7.96 40.04 6.16
N LEU A 289 7.39 39.21 7.01
CA LEU A 289 6.50 38.13 6.61
C LEU A 289 5.09 38.38 7.14
N SER A 290 4.11 38.21 6.29
CA SER A 290 2.68 38.19 6.67
C SER A 290 2.09 36.81 6.53
N THR A 291 1.19 36.47 7.43
CA THR A 291 0.42 35.22 7.33
C THR A 291 -0.53 35.27 6.12
N ILE A 292 -0.68 34.17 5.43
CA ILE A 292 -1.56 34.03 4.28
C ILE A 292 -2.38 32.74 4.35
N GLY A 293 -3.61 32.78 3.86
CA GLY A 293 -4.52 31.62 3.83
C GLY A 293 -5.17 31.32 5.18
N THR A 294 -5.53 30.07 5.40
CA THR A 294 -6.15 29.61 6.64
C THR A 294 -5.12 29.64 7.77
N PRO A 295 -5.47 30.15 8.97
CA PRO A 295 -4.59 30.08 10.12
C PRO A 295 -4.16 28.64 10.43
N GLY A 296 -2.86 28.44 10.65
CA GLY A 296 -2.30 27.16 11.03
C GLY A 296 -2.56 26.83 12.51
N ASN A 297 -2.18 25.61 12.92
CA ASN A 297 -2.16 25.20 14.31
C ASN A 297 -0.85 24.48 14.65
N ASN A 298 -0.50 24.43 15.95
CA ASN A 298 0.73 23.82 16.44
C ASN A 298 0.52 22.43 17.04
N PHE A 299 -0.67 21.85 16.93
CA PHE A 299 -1.00 20.55 17.47
C PHE A 299 -1.54 19.61 16.38
N LEU A 300 -1.26 18.33 16.58
CA LEU A 300 -1.72 17.30 15.67
C LEU A 300 -3.15 16.89 16.03
N GLU A 301 -4.05 17.00 15.07
CA GLU A 301 -5.38 16.44 15.14
C GLU A 301 -5.36 15.02 14.60
N GLY A 302 -5.92 14.08 15.37
CA GLY A 302 -5.90 12.67 15.04
C GLY A 302 -7.25 12.14 14.57
N GLY A 303 -7.19 11.16 13.69
CA GLY A 303 -8.36 10.40 13.26
C GLY A 303 -8.04 8.94 13.04
N ARG A 304 -9.10 8.13 12.98
CA ARG A 304 -8.99 6.70 12.78
C ARG A 304 -10.01 6.23 11.75
N SER A 305 -9.60 5.31 10.90
CA SER A 305 -10.48 4.55 10.01
C SER A 305 -10.18 3.07 10.16
N ASN A 306 -11.21 2.27 10.36
CA ASN A 306 -11.09 0.82 10.46
C ASN A 306 -12.09 0.17 9.51
N SER A 307 -11.69 -0.92 8.89
CA SER A 307 -12.58 -1.77 8.10
C SER A 307 -12.10 -3.21 8.16
N GLY A 308 -12.98 -4.13 7.80
CA GLY A 308 -12.62 -5.54 7.76
C GLY A 308 -13.81 -6.41 7.43
N ASN A 309 -13.52 -7.69 7.28
CA ASN A 309 -14.55 -8.72 7.17
C ASN A 309 -14.03 -10.05 7.68
N ARG A 310 -14.96 -10.91 8.04
CA ARG A 310 -14.72 -12.30 8.39
C ARG A 310 -15.60 -13.19 7.52
N ILE A 311 -14.99 -14.20 6.93
CA ILE A 311 -15.68 -15.20 6.12
C ILE A 311 -15.43 -16.58 6.73
N MET A 312 -16.48 -17.33 6.98
CA MET A 312 -16.44 -18.75 7.34
C MET A 312 -17.10 -19.56 6.23
N ASN A 313 -16.44 -20.63 5.82
CA ASN A 313 -16.95 -21.51 4.79
C ASN A 313 -16.82 -22.96 5.25
N PHE A 314 -17.92 -23.74 5.16
CA PHE A 314 -17.97 -25.15 5.44
C PHE A 314 -18.42 -25.88 4.18
N GLN A 315 -17.76 -26.99 3.88
CA GLN A 315 -18.10 -27.82 2.75
C GLN A 315 -18.03 -29.31 3.17
N ALA A 316 -19.03 -30.07 2.80
CA ALA A 316 -19.00 -31.50 2.88
C ALA A 316 -19.17 -32.07 1.45
N LYS A 317 -18.38 -33.07 1.12
CA LYS A 317 -18.36 -33.65 -0.22
C LYS A 317 -18.33 -35.19 -0.11
N ILE A 318 -19.15 -35.85 -0.89
CA ILE A 318 -19.11 -37.29 -1.11
C ILE A 318 -18.72 -37.50 -2.58
N ASP A 319 -17.69 -38.28 -2.81
CA ASP A 319 -17.20 -38.66 -4.14
C ASP A 319 -17.28 -40.18 -4.28
N TYR A 320 -17.76 -40.61 -5.42
CA TYR A 320 -17.71 -42.01 -5.84
C TYR A 320 -17.11 -42.07 -7.25
N ALA A 321 -16.15 -42.96 -7.46
CA ALA A 321 -15.60 -43.20 -8.80
C ALA A 321 -15.16 -44.67 -8.91
N ARG A 322 -15.79 -45.42 -9.82
CA ARG A 322 -15.48 -46.83 -10.04
C ARG A 322 -15.65 -47.23 -11.48
N LYS A 323 -14.80 -48.17 -11.90
CA LYS A 323 -14.89 -48.81 -13.21
C LYS A 323 -15.55 -50.17 -13.14
N PHE A 324 -16.61 -50.37 -13.92
CA PHE A 324 -17.34 -51.60 -14.05
C PHE A 324 -17.16 -52.15 -15.47
N GLY A 325 -16.16 -52.99 -15.69
CA GLY A 325 -15.83 -53.49 -17.02
C GLY A 325 -15.47 -52.36 -17.97
N LYS A 326 -16.32 -52.08 -18.97
CA LYS A 326 -16.16 -50.97 -19.91
C LYS A 326 -16.82 -49.67 -19.48
N HIS A 327 -17.55 -49.67 -18.37
CA HIS A 327 -18.24 -48.49 -17.85
C HIS A 327 -17.40 -47.79 -16.77
N ASP A 328 -17.11 -46.51 -16.95
CA ASP A 328 -16.52 -45.63 -15.95
C ASP A 328 -17.64 -44.76 -15.36
N VAL A 329 -17.93 -44.92 -14.08
CA VAL A 329 -19.00 -44.19 -13.38
C VAL A 329 -18.37 -43.31 -12.31
N SER A 330 -18.72 -42.03 -12.29
CA SER A 330 -18.41 -41.19 -11.16
C SER A 330 -19.60 -40.33 -10.74
N ALA A 331 -19.67 -40.04 -9.45
CA ALA A 331 -20.67 -39.17 -8.86
C ALA A 331 -20.03 -38.29 -7.78
N ALA A 332 -20.49 -37.07 -7.66
CA ALA A 332 -20.11 -36.18 -6.58
C ALA A 332 -21.34 -35.45 -6.05
N LEU A 333 -21.46 -35.36 -4.73
CA LEU A 333 -22.47 -34.56 -4.05
C LEU A 333 -21.74 -33.61 -3.11
N ILE A 334 -22.01 -32.30 -3.23
CA ILE A 334 -21.35 -31.26 -2.49
C ILE A 334 -22.40 -30.40 -1.79
N TYR A 335 -22.30 -30.32 -0.47
CA TYR A 335 -23.00 -29.30 0.33
C TYR A 335 -22.04 -28.22 0.76
N MET A 336 -22.43 -26.95 0.65
CA MET A 336 -21.63 -25.82 1.11
C MET A 336 -22.48 -24.83 1.89
N GLN A 337 -21.84 -24.20 2.88
CA GLN A 337 -22.37 -23.09 3.67
C GLN A 337 -21.30 -22.05 3.86
N LYS A 338 -21.66 -20.78 3.60
CA LYS A 338 -20.76 -19.62 3.75
C LYS A 338 -21.44 -18.53 4.55
N GLU A 339 -20.72 -17.96 5.49
CA GLU A 339 -21.12 -16.77 6.24
C GLU A 339 -20.05 -15.69 6.06
N LYS A 340 -20.47 -14.48 5.68
CA LYS A 340 -19.62 -13.28 5.65
C LYS A 340 -20.19 -12.25 6.60
N ARG A 341 -19.34 -11.68 7.47
CA ARG A 341 -19.66 -10.55 8.34
C ARG A 341 -18.72 -9.40 8.04
N LEU A 342 -19.29 -8.21 7.93
CA LEU A 342 -18.52 -6.98 7.84
C LEU A 342 -18.15 -6.50 9.25
N ASN A 343 -16.99 -5.86 9.36
CA ASN A 343 -16.52 -5.21 10.58
C ASN A 343 -16.15 -3.76 10.22
N VAL A 344 -17.18 -2.91 10.15
CA VAL A 344 -17.08 -1.51 9.74
C VAL A 344 -17.71 -0.62 10.82
N PRO A 345 -17.10 0.53 11.18
CA PRO A 345 -17.54 1.36 12.32
C PRO A 345 -18.89 2.05 12.12
N SER A 346 -19.28 2.29 10.88
CA SER A 346 -20.50 3.04 10.51
C SER A 346 -21.46 2.18 9.70
N ALA A 347 -21.58 0.90 10.05
CA ALA A 347 -22.47 -0.01 9.37
C ALA A 347 -23.94 0.45 9.53
N SER A 348 -24.68 0.41 8.43
CA SER A 348 -26.13 0.47 8.48
C SER A 348 -26.67 -0.75 9.25
N GLN A 349 -27.90 -0.69 9.73
CA GLN A 349 -28.49 -1.84 10.44
C GLN A 349 -28.48 -3.12 9.60
N SER A 350 -28.53 -3.01 8.26
CA SER A 350 -28.38 -4.14 7.33
C SER A 350 -26.97 -4.70 7.27
N ASP A 351 -25.92 -3.89 7.45
CA ASP A 351 -24.51 -4.32 7.40
C ASP A 351 -24.07 -5.10 8.65
N ILE A 352 -24.84 -5.00 9.75
CA ILE A 352 -24.61 -5.78 10.97
C ILE A 352 -25.02 -7.24 10.77
N LEU A 353 -25.97 -7.49 9.87
CA LEU A 353 -26.44 -8.83 9.60
C LEU A 353 -25.41 -9.63 8.78
N PRO A 354 -25.23 -10.94 9.08
CA PRO A 354 -24.37 -11.77 8.29
C PRO A 354 -24.97 -12.07 6.92
N PHE A 355 -24.14 -12.00 5.88
CA PHE A 355 -24.47 -12.55 4.57
C PHE A 355 -24.25 -14.06 4.61
N ARG A 356 -25.31 -14.84 4.34
CA ARG A 356 -25.26 -16.29 4.37
C ARG A 356 -25.68 -16.86 3.03
N GLU A 357 -24.90 -17.83 2.58
CA GLU A 357 -25.13 -18.58 1.37
C GLU A 357 -25.04 -20.06 1.71
N GLN A 358 -25.95 -20.87 1.18
CA GLN A 358 -25.83 -22.33 1.22
C GLN A 358 -26.29 -22.93 -0.10
N GLY A 359 -25.69 -24.04 -0.44
CA GLY A 359 -25.97 -24.71 -1.71
C GLY A 359 -25.73 -26.22 -1.64
N LEU A 360 -26.45 -26.93 -2.48
CA LEU A 360 -26.27 -28.33 -2.75
C LEU A 360 -26.03 -28.49 -4.25
N ALA A 361 -24.96 -29.17 -4.62
CA ALA A 361 -24.62 -29.46 -6.00
C ALA A 361 -24.34 -30.93 -6.17
N GLY A 362 -24.89 -31.55 -7.23
CA GLY A 362 -24.64 -32.91 -7.60
C GLY A 362 -24.11 -33.02 -9.02
N ARG A 363 -23.26 -33.99 -9.26
CA ARG A 363 -22.72 -34.32 -10.58
C ARG A 363 -22.64 -35.84 -10.72
N VAL A 364 -23.09 -36.34 -11.84
CA VAL A 364 -22.95 -37.76 -12.22
C VAL A 364 -22.33 -37.82 -13.61
N THR A 365 -21.30 -38.64 -13.77
CA THR A 365 -20.72 -38.89 -15.08
C THR A 365 -20.70 -40.39 -15.39
N SER A 366 -20.95 -40.76 -16.62
CA SER A 366 -20.84 -42.11 -17.14
C SER A 366 -20.03 -42.13 -18.43
N GLY A 367 -19.01 -42.95 -18.48
CA GLY A 367 -18.22 -43.23 -19.68
C GLY A 367 -18.36 -44.66 -20.12
N PHE A 368 -18.38 -44.94 -21.43
CA PHE A 368 -18.39 -46.29 -21.99
C PHE A 368 -17.21 -46.44 -22.96
N ASP A 369 -16.36 -47.42 -22.68
CA ASP A 369 -15.19 -47.82 -23.52
C ASP A 369 -14.29 -46.64 -23.91
N SER A 370 -14.24 -45.58 -23.11
CA SER A 370 -13.53 -44.31 -23.38
C SER A 370 -13.97 -43.63 -24.68
N ARG A 371 -15.12 -43.97 -25.24
CA ARG A 371 -15.66 -43.45 -26.51
C ARG A 371 -16.89 -42.58 -26.32
N TYR A 372 -17.72 -42.92 -25.39
CA TYR A 372 -18.98 -42.20 -25.10
C TYR A 372 -18.95 -41.68 -23.67
N MET A 373 -19.29 -40.43 -23.47
CA MET A 373 -19.35 -39.78 -22.16
C MET A 373 -20.68 -39.04 -22.03
N ALA A 374 -21.32 -39.18 -20.88
CA ALA A 374 -22.49 -38.43 -20.48
C ALA A 374 -22.24 -37.79 -19.11
N GLU A 375 -22.72 -36.57 -18.92
CA GLU A 375 -22.60 -35.80 -17.68
C GLU A 375 -23.95 -35.14 -17.37
N PHE A 376 -24.35 -35.19 -16.09
CA PHE A 376 -25.59 -34.65 -15.57
C PHE A 376 -25.31 -33.84 -14.29
#